data_628e52d7527a49038c5cf61eb175de18
#
_entry.id   628e52d7527a49038c5cf61eb175de18
#
_cell.length_a   1.000
_cell.length_b   1.000
_cell.length_c   1.000
_cell.angle_alpha   90.00
_cell.angle_beta   90.00
_cell.angle_gamma   90.00
#
_symmetry.space_group_name_H-M   'P 1'
#
loop_
_entity.id
_entity.type
_entity.pdbx_description
1 polymer ?
#
loop_
_entity_poly.entity_id
_entity_poly.type
_entity_poly.pdbx_seq_one_letter_code
_entity_poly.pdbx_strand_id
1 'polypeptide(L)'
;HDTQSDFNKWAKAMNVKTSRFPKDTNPKPDVSHPAMAVNLDACIHCNLCVRACREVQVNDVIGMAHRGPHEKIVFDFDDPMGASSCVACGECVQACPTGALMPKTIIDDKGRGGRVADREVNSVCPYCGVGCQITYKIKKDKKSGQERIAWVEGAGGPANENRLCVKGRFGFDYVTSPERLTKPLIRKPGKPKGINMDPRKPL
;
A
#
# COMPACT_ATOMS: atom_id res chain seq x y z
N HIS A 1 6.15 3.04 -12.17
CA HIS A 1 6.79 1.72 -12.11
C HIS A 1 7.76 1.65 -10.95
N ASP A 2 7.82 0.51 -10.27
CA ASP A 2 8.81 0.25 -9.24
C ASP A 2 10.16 -0.07 -9.86
N THR A 3 11.09 0.89 -9.82
CA THR A 3 12.45 0.74 -10.39
C THR A 3 13.30 -0.27 -9.62
N GLN A 4 12.88 -0.68 -8.43
CA GLN A 4 13.57 -1.63 -7.56
C GLN A 4 12.83 -2.98 -7.47
N SER A 5 11.83 -3.19 -8.32
CA SER A 5 11.08 -4.43 -8.38
C SER A 5 11.98 -5.63 -8.71
N ASP A 6 11.58 -6.81 -8.29
CA ASP A 6 12.33 -8.04 -8.59
C ASP A 6 12.41 -8.30 -10.09
N PHE A 7 11.35 -7.95 -10.83
CA PHE A 7 11.38 -8.00 -12.29
C PHE A 7 12.53 -7.17 -12.87
N ASN A 8 12.70 -5.93 -12.42
CA ASN A 8 13.78 -5.06 -12.88
C ASN A 8 15.18 -5.57 -12.48
N LYS A 9 15.32 -6.17 -11.30
CA LYS A 9 16.59 -6.79 -10.87
C LYS A 9 16.95 -7.94 -11.80
N TRP A 10 15.99 -8.82 -12.12
CA TRP A 10 16.21 -9.94 -13.04
C TRP A 10 16.49 -9.47 -14.48
N ALA A 11 15.72 -8.52 -14.99
CA ALA A 11 15.96 -7.95 -16.32
C ALA A 11 17.38 -7.40 -16.46
N LYS A 12 17.88 -6.68 -15.44
CA LYS A 12 19.26 -6.19 -15.38
C LYS A 12 20.27 -7.33 -15.33
N ALA A 13 20.06 -8.32 -14.47
CA ALA A 13 20.97 -9.47 -14.34
C ALA A 13 21.08 -10.27 -15.67
N MET A 14 19.97 -10.37 -16.41
CA MET A 14 19.93 -11.04 -17.70
C MET A 14 20.27 -10.13 -18.90
N ASN A 15 20.67 -8.87 -18.64
CA ASN A 15 20.97 -7.87 -19.66
C ASN A 15 19.84 -7.63 -20.70
N VAL A 16 18.57 -7.77 -20.25
CA VAL A 16 17.40 -7.49 -21.09
C VAL A 16 17.08 -5.99 -20.99
N LYS A 17 17.27 -5.27 -22.10
CA LYS A 17 17.10 -3.81 -22.15
C LYS A 17 15.81 -3.38 -22.86
N THR A 18 15.34 -4.15 -23.82
CA THR A 18 14.19 -3.81 -24.66
C THR A 18 13.35 -5.03 -24.98
N SER A 19 12.06 -4.81 -25.23
CA SER A 19 11.18 -5.84 -25.77
C SER A 19 11.44 -6.05 -27.26
N ARG A 20 11.31 -7.30 -27.71
CA ARG A 20 11.32 -7.65 -29.14
C ARG A 20 9.97 -7.31 -29.83
N PHE A 21 8.94 -7.12 -29.04
CA PHE A 21 7.61 -6.82 -29.54
C PHE A 21 7.32 -5.33 -29.41
N PRO A 22 6.56 -4.74 -30.35
CA PRO A 22 6.11 -3.37 -30.21
C PRO A 22 5.33 -3.22 -28.91
N LYS A 23 5.47 -2.05 -28.29
CA LYS A 23 4.67 -1.72 -27.11
C LYS A 23 3.23 -1.50 -27.57
N ASP A 24 2.32 -2.27 -27.05
CA ASP A 24 0.91 -2.03 -27.18
C ASP A 24 0.49 -0.80 -26.33
N THR A 25 -0.75 -0.51 -26.20
CA THR A 25 -1.26 0.70 -25.53
C THR A 25 -0.60 1.00 -24.17
N ASN A 26 -0.46 2.31 -23.84
CA ASN A 26 -0.12 2.75 -22.48
C ASN A 26 -1.41 2.94 -21.68
N PRO A 27 -1.83 2.00 -20.85
CA PRO A 27 -2.99 2.19 -19.99
C PRO A 27 -2.71 3.35 -19.03
N LYS A 28 -3.70 4.22 -18.84
CA LYS A 28 -3.59 5.31 -17.86
C LYS A 28 -3.54 4.72 -16.46
N PRO A 29 -2.68 5.22 -15.57
CA PRO A 29 -2.69 4.82 -14.18
C PRO A 29 -4.03 5.13 -13.52
N ASP A 30 -4.54 4.18 -12.73
CA ASP A 30 -5.69 4.39 -11.85
C ASP A 30 -5.19 4.76 -10.44
N VAL A 31 -5.50 5.97 -10.03
CA VAL A 31 -5.19 6.53 -8.70
C VAL A 31 -6.46 6.84 -7.91
N SER A 32 -7.59 6.28 -8.30
CA SER A 32 -8.90 6.50 -7.66
C SER A 32 -8.94 5.99 -6.22
N HIS A 33 -8.26 4.87 -5.92
CA HIS A 33 -8.26 4.30 -4.58
C HIS A 33 -7.47 5.17 -3.58
N PRO A 34 -7.98 5.40 -2.34
CA PRO A 34 -7.32 6.29 -1.38
C PRO A 34 -5.92 5.84 -0.96
N ALA A 35 -5.66 4.54 -0.87
CA ALA A 35 -4.43 3.98 -0.32
C ALA A 35 -3.52 3.30 -1.35
N MET A 36 -4.04 2.94 -2.52
CA MET A 36 -3.33 2.16 -3.54
C MET A 36 -3.41 2.82 -4.91
N ALA A 37 -2.46 2.49 -5.76
CA ALA A 37 -2.43 2.92 -7.16
C ALA A 37 -2.17 1.72 -8.07
N VAL A 38 -2.78 1.75 -9.23
CA VAL A 38 -2.69 0.72 -10.27
C VAL A 38 -2.06 1.32 -11.52
N ASN A 39 -1.01 0.68 -12.03
CA ASN A 39 -0.42 1.02 -13.31
C ASN A 39 -0.18 -0.25 -14.14
N LEU A 40 -1.14 -0.58 -14.99
CA LEU A 40 -1.11 -1.81 -15.77
C LEU A 40 -0.01 -1.84 -16.85
N ASP A 41 0.62 -0.69 -17.15
CA ASP A 41 1.78 -0.65 -18.02
C ASP A 41 2.98 -1.44 -17.44
N ALA A 42 3.00 -1.64 -16.13
CA ALA A 42 3.98 -2.48 -15.44
C ALA A 42 3.51 -3.93 -15.21
N CYS A 43 2.29 -4.28 -15.61
CA CYS A 43 1.74 -5.61 -15.38
C CYS A 43 2.38 -6.65 -16.31
N ILE A 44 2.76 -7.80 -15.75
CA ILE A 44 3.30 -8.95 -16.49
C ILE A 44 2.33 -10.15 -16.51
N HIS A 45 1.09 -9.94 -16.15
CA HIS A 45 0.01 -10.95 -16.12
C HIS A 45 0.36 -12.22 -15.32
N CYS A 46 1.10 -12.06 -14.22
CA CYS A 46 1.55 -13.19 -13.39
C CYS A 46 0.47 -13.77 -12.47
N ASN A 47 -0.70 -13.18 -12.39
CA ASN A 47 -1.85 -13.59 -11.57
C ASN A 47 -1.63 -13.57 -10.04
N LEU A 48 -0.49 -13.11 -9.53
CA LEU A 48 -0.22 -13.12 -8.09
C LEU A 48 -1.19 -12.22 -7.31
N CYS A 49 -1.59 -11.08 -7.88
CA CYS A 49 -2.57 -10.19 -7.24
C CYS A 49 -3.99 -10.81 -7.22
N VAL A 50 -4.38 -11.54 -8.27
CA VAL A 50 -5.66 -12.27 -8.34
C VAL A 50 -5.69 -13.34 -7.26
N ARG A 51 -4.63 -14.16 -7.16
CA ARG A 51 -4.51 -15.19 -6.13
C ARG A 51 -4.47 -14.61 -4.72
N ALA A 52 -3.73 -13.51 -4.52
CA ALA A 52 -3.70 -12.81 -3.23
C ALA A 52 -5.08 -12.32 -2.80
N CYS A 53 -5.89 -11.82 -3.73
CA CYS A 53 -7.24 -11.36 -3.45
C CYS A 53 -8.20 -12.52 -3.21
N ARG A 54 -8.17 -13.54 -4.08
CA ARG A 54 -9.11 -14.67 -4.09
C ARG A 54 -8.79 -15.74 -3.07
N GLU A 55 -7.53 -16.22 -3.05
CA GLU A 55 -7.13 -17.38 -2.25
C GLU A 55 -6.64 -17.00 -0.85
N VAL A 56 -5.92 -15.89 -0.74
CA VAL A 56 -5.28 -15.47 0.52
C VAL A 56 -6.23 -14.65 1.40
N GLN A 57 -6.89 -13.63 0.83
CA GLN A 57 -7.80 -12.74 1.56
C GLN A 57 -9.29 -13.07 1.37
N VAL A 58 -9.61 -13.93 0.39
CA VAL A 58 -10.96 -14.43 0.11
C VAL A 58 -11.97 -13.30 -0.18
N ASN A 59 -11.50 -12.23 -0.85
CA ASN A 59 -12.36 -11.09 -1.24
C ASN A 59 -12.86 -11.18 -2.69
N ASP A 60 -12.09 -11.84 -3.58
CA ASP A 60 -12.42 -12.10 -4.98
C ASP A 60 -12.82 -10.87 -5.81
N VAL A 61 -12.19 -9.73 -5.55
CA VAL A 61 -12.41 -8.46 -6.27
C VAL A 61 -11.60 -8.38 -7.55
N ILE A 62 -10.42 -9.01 -7.58
CA ILE A 62 -9.50 -8.93 -8.73
C ILE A 62 -9.67 -10.15 -9.60
N GLY A 63 -9.95 -9.93 -10.89
CA GLY A 63 -10.04 -10.96 -11.91
C GLY A 63 -9.17 -10.67 -13.12
N MET A 64 -9.15 -11.61 -14.07
CA MET A 64 -8.60 -11.42 -15.41
C MET A 64 -9.73 -11.22 -16.40
N ALA A 65 -9.62 -10.22 -17.26
CA ALA A 65 -10.55 -10.01 -18.37
C ALA A 65 -9.82 -10.06 -19.70
N HIS A 66 -10.60 -10.40 -20.76
CA HIS A 66 -10.14 -10.55 -22.12
C HIS A 66 -9.12 -11.71 -22.27
N ARG A 67 -8.40 -11.73 -23.37
CA ARG A 67 -7.36 -12.72 -23.68
C ARG A 67 -6.39 -12.20 -24.73
N GLY A 68 -5.22 -12.85 -24.81
CA GLY A 68 -4.16 -12.48 -25.75
C GLY A 68 -3.61 -11.08 -25.45
N PRO A 69 -3.34 -10.27 -26.48
CA PRO A 69 -2.77 -8.93 -26.29
C PRO A 69 -3.61 -7.97 -25.47
N HIS A 70 -4.91 -8.23 -25.35
CA HIS A 70 -5.87 -7.39 -24.62
C HIS A 70 -6.14 -7.87 -23.19
N GLU A 71 -5.50 -8.97 -22.78
CA GLU A 71 -5.65 -9.48 -21.41
C GLU A 71 -5.22 -8.44 -20.40
N LYS A 72 -6.05 -8.23 -19.38
CA LYS A 72 -5.72 -7.32 -18.27
C LYS A 72 -6.35 -7.79 -16.96
N ILE A 73 -5.78 -7.36 -15.84
CA ILE A 73 -6.47 -7.46 -14.56
C ILE A 73 -7.58 -6.40 -14.49
N VAL A 74 -8.68 -6.77 -13.87
CA VAL A 74 -9.84 -5.92 -13.64
C VAL A 74 -10.27 -6.01 -12.18
N PHE A 75 -10.98 -5.00 -11.73
CA PHE A 75 -11.60 -4.94 -10.41
C PHE A 75 -13.11 -5.00 -10.62
N ASP A 76 -13.79 -5.95 -9.98
CA ASP A 76 -15.22 -6.25 -10.18
C ASP A 76 -15.58 -6.35 -11.68
N PHE A 77 -16.40 -5.45 -12.22
CA PHE A 77 -16.83 -5.41 -13.63
C PHE A 77 -15.99 -4.46 -14.49
N ASP A 78 -14.70 -4.34 -14.24
CA ASP A 78 -13.77 -3.37 -14.86
C ASP A 78 -13.94 -1.94 -14.32
N ASP A 79 -14.35 -1.84 -13.08
CA ASP A 79 -14.47 -0.57 -12.37
C ASP A 79 -13.08 0.01 -12.00
N PRO A 80 -12.97 1.33 -11.84
CA PRO A 80 -11.81 1.91 -11.17
C PRO A 80 -11.65 1.30 -9.77
N MET A 81 -10.41 1.04 -9.35
CA MET A 81 -10.15 0.37 -8.07
C MET A 81 -10.82 1.06 -6.88
N GLY A 82 -10.90 2.39 -6.90
CA GLY A 82 -11.54 3.17 -5.84
C GLY A 82 -13.07 3.10 -5.82
N ALA A 83 -13.68 2.64 -6.90
CA ALA A 83 -15.14 2.43 -7.01
C ALA A 83 -15.54 0.95 -6.85
N SER A 84 -14.56 0.05 -6.77
CA SER A 84 -14.80 -1.39 -6.62
C SER A 84 -15.16 -1.78 -5.20
N SER A 85 -15.55 -3.04 -5.00
CA SER A 85 -15.84 -3.62 -3.68
C SER A 85 -14.58 -3.92 -2.85
N CYS A 86 -13.43 -3.36 -3.22
CA CYS A 86 -12.14 -3.57 -2.57
C CYS A 86 -12.16 -3.15 -1.09
N VAL A 87 -11.78 -4.07 -0.20
CA VAL A 87 -11.70 -3.85 1.26
C VAL A 87 -10.36 -3.24 1.71
N ALA A 88 -9.51 -2.82 0.77
CA ALA A 88 -8.23 -2.16 1.04
C ALA A 88 -7.25 -2.99 1.91
N CYS A 89 -7.24 -4.31 1.82
CA CYS A 89 -6.28 -5.13 2.57
C CYS A 89 -4.83 -4.97 2.09
N GLY A 90 -4.63 -4.62 0.81
CA GLY A 90 -3.32 -4.38 0.20
C GLY A 90 -2.49 -5.64 -0.05
N GLU A 91 -3.06 -6.83 0.05
CA GLU A 91 -2.31 -8.07 -0.20
C GLU A 91 -1.87 -8.20 -1.65
N CYS A 92 -2.70 -7.73 -2.58
CA CYS A 92 -2.36 -7.63 -4.00
C CYS A 92 -1.16 -6.71 -4.26
N VAL A 93 -1.02 -5.64 -3.48
CA VAL A 93 0.13 -4.74 -3.53
C VAL A 93 1.40 -5.45 -3.05
N GLN A 94 1.33 -6.17 -1.93
CA GLN A 94 2.47 -6.93 -1.40
C GLN A 94 2.90 -8.05 -2.35
N ALA A 95 1.94 -8.71 -3.01
CA ALA A 95 2.19 -9.80 -3.95
C ALA A 95 2.73 -9.34 -5.32
N CYS A 96 2.56 -8.06 -5.69
CA CYS A 96 2.93 -7.59 -7.03
C CYS A 96 4.44 -7.46 -7.21
N PRO A 97 5.08 -8.22 -8.13
CA PRO A 97 6.53 -8.24 -8.29
C PRO A 97 7.07 -7.10 -9.15
N THR A 98 6.20 -6.34 -9.84
CA THR A 98 6.61 -5.32 -10.81
C THR A 98 6.28 -3.90 -10.40
N GLY A 99 5.44 -3.74 -9.35
CA GLY A 99 4.92 -2.43 -8.96
C GLY A 99 3.76 -1.95 -9.83
N ALA A 100 3.09 -2.85 -10.55
CA ALA A 100 1.81 -2.52 -11.18
C ALA A 100 0.75 -2.13 -10.14
N LEU A 101 0.83 -2.69 -8.95
CA LEU A 101 0.06 -2.32 -7.76
C LEU A 101 1.03 -1.81 -6.69
N MET A 102 0.80 -0.60 -6.19
CA MET A 102 1.70 0.05 -5.23
C MET A 102 0.95 0.80 -4.14
N PRO A 103 1.54 0.96 -2.95
CA PRO A 103 1.04 1.92 -1.96
C PRO A 103 1.10 3.33 -2.53
N LYS A 104 0.02 4.09 -2.40
CA LYS A 104 -0.07 5.47 -2.92
C LYS A 104 0.94 6.42 -2.25
N THR A 105 1.33 6.12 -1.02
CA THR A 105 2.28 6.92 -0.21
C THR A 105 3.71 6.98 -0.76
N ILE A 106 4.06 6.09 -1.70
CA ILE A 106 5.42 6.00 -2.27
C ILE A 106 5.49 6.26 -3.76
N ILE A 107 4.42 6.71 -4.38
CA ILE A 107 4.38 7.11 -5.79
C ILE A 107 4.40 8.64 -5.93
N ASP A 108 4.99 9.12 -7.03
CA ASP A 108 4.95 10.53 -7.43
C ASP A 108 3.65 10.85 -8.23
N ASP A 109 3.47 12.13 -8.57
CA ASP A 109 2.31 12.62 -9.34
C ASP A 109 2.19 11.95 -10.74
N LYS A 110 3.25 11.29 -11.20
CA LYS A 110 3.28 10.55 -12.46
C LYS A 110 3.03 9.04 -12.26
N GLY A 111 2.64 8.63 -11.06
CA GLY A 111 2.41 7.22 -10.72
C GLY A 111 3.67 6.36 -10.68
N ARG A 112 4.86 6.97 -10.51
CA ARG A 112 6.14 6.27 -10.44
C ARG A 112 6.63 6.26 -9.01
N GLY A 113 7.21 5.16 -8.59
CA GLY A 113 7.73 5.02 -7.25
C GLY A 113 8.77 3.94 -7.12
N GLY A 114 9.18 3.65 -5.90
CA GLY A 114 10.10 2.57 -5.60
C GLY A 114 9.97 2.12 -4.16
N ARG A 115 9.91 0.81 -3.98
CA ARG A 115 9.88 0.16 -2.65
C ARG A 115 11.28 0.11 -2.04
N VAL A 116 11.88 1.29 -1.88
CA VAL A 116 13.17 1.44 -1.19
C VAL A 116 12.92 2.11 0.13
N ALA A 117 13.21 1.41 1.23
CA ALA A 117 13.21 1.96 2.57
C ALA A 117 14.64 2.33 2.99
N ASP A 118 14.78 3.42 3.72
CA ASP A 118 16.07 3.78 4.33
C ASP A 118 16.32 2.94 5.58
N ARG A 119 15.24 2.51 6.26
CA ARG A 119 15.28 1.67 7.45
C ARG A 119 14.00 0.85 7.56
N GLU A 120 14.12 -0.33 8.16
CA GLU A 120 13.00 -1.21 8.49
C GLU A 120 12.88 -1.41 9.99
N VAL A 121 11.65 -1.46 10.49
CA VAL A 121 11.36 -1.67 11.91
C VAL A 121 10.26 -2.71 12.05
N ASN A 122 10.59 -3.83 12.67
CA ASN A 122 9.61 -4.85 13.02
C ASN A 122 8.84 -4.43 14.28
N SER A 123 7.55 -4.63 14.27
CA SER A 123 6.68 -4.26 15.37
C SER A 123 5.40 -5.11 15.36
N VAL A 124 4.50 -4.80 16.29
CA VAL A 124 3.17 -5.39 16.38
C VAL A 124 2.13 -4.34 15.99
N CYS A 125 1.12 -4.74 15.25
CA CYS A 125 0.00 -3.88 14.87
C CYS A 125 -0.73 -3.36 16.11
N PRO A 126 -0.97 -2.03 16.25
CA PRO A 126 -1.55 -1.46 17.46
C PRO A 126 -3.08 -1.52 17.53
N TYR A 127 -3.76 -2.09 16.52
CA TYR A 127 -5.21 -1.89 16.38
C TYR A 127 -6.07 -2.91 17.11
N CYS A 128 -5.74 -4.18 17.07
CA CYS A 128 -6.59 -5.21 17.68
C CYS A 128 -5.77 -6.33 18.34
N GLY A 129 -6.47 -7.20 19.09
CA GLY A 129 -5.87 -8.29 19.85
C GLY A 129 -5.29 -9.45 19.03
N VAL A 130 -5.43 -9.45 17.69
CA VAL A 130 -4.77 -10.44 16.83
C VAL A 130 -3.25 -10.33 16.94
N GLY A 131 -2.72 -9.11 17.17
CA GLY A 131 -1.29 -8.93 17.37
C GLY A 131 -0.46 -9.21 16.12
N CYS A 132 -0.97 -8.86 14.93
CA CYS A 132 -0.27 -9.07 13.67
C CYS A 132 1.14 -8.47 13.73
N GLN A 133 2.13 -9.26 13.34
CA GLN A 133 3.48 -8.77 13.16
C GLN A 133 3.58 -7.99 11.85
N ILE A 134 4.19 -6.82 11.92
CA ILE A 134 4.32 -5.88 10.81
C ILE A 134 5.74 -5.36 10.70
N THR A 135 6.14 -4.99 9.49
CA THR A 135 7.39 -4.29 9.22
C THR A 135 7.08 -2.90 8.71
N TYR A 136 7.42 -1.89 9.49
CA TYR A 136 7.39 -0.50 9.06
C TYR A 136 8.57 -0.22 8.14
N LYS A 137 8.29 0.29 6.96
CA LYS A 137 9.28 0.75 5.98
C LYS A 137 9.42 2.27 6.11
N ILE A 138 10.55 2.69 6.61
CA ILE A 138 10.83 4.10 6.97
C ILE A 138 11.59 4.77 5.83
N LYS A 139 11.18 5.99 5.51
CA LYS A 139 11.91 6.90 4.61
C LYS A 139 12.24 8.19 5.32
N LYS A 140 13.42 8.73 5.02
CA LYS A 140 13.79 10.10 5.40
C LYS A 140 13.35 11.08 4.32
N ASP A 141 12.69 12.14 4.73
CA ASP A 141 12.46 13.26 3.86
C ASP A 141 13.80 13.94 3.54
N LYS A 142 14.09 14.09 2.25
CA LYS A 142 15.39 14.61 1.79
C LYS A 142 15.62 16.08 2.16
N LYS A 143 14.56 16.85 2.40
CA LYS A 143 14.65 18.29 2.72
C LYS A 143 14.70 18.53 4.21
N SER A 144 13.81 17.90 4.96
CA SER A 144 13.70 18.11 6.42
C SER A 144 14.54 17.14 7.24
N GLY A 145 15.00 16.03 6.64
CA GLY A 145 15.68 14.94 7.37
C GLY A 145 14.77 14.13 8.31
N GLN A 146 13.46 14.47 8.37
CA GLN A 146 12.51 13.78 9.22
C GLN A 146 12.20 12.39 8.70
N GLU A 147 12.15 11.42 9.61
CA GLU A 147 11.71 10.06 9.30
C GLU A 147 10.18 9.99 9.26
N ARG A 148 9.65 9.26 8.27
CA ARG A 148 8.23 8.93 8.18
C ARG A 148 8.03 7.48 7.82
N ILE A 149 6.94 6.89 8.27
CA ILE A 149 6.49 5.58 7.76
C ILE A 149 6.02 5.80 6.33
N ALA A 150 6.65 5.13 5.39
CA ALA A 150 6.31 5.25 3.97
C ALA A 150 5.29 4.19 3.55
N TRP A 151 5.44 2.94 4.03
CA TRP A 151 4.44 1.87 3.87
C TRP A 151 4.68 0.79 4.92
N VAL A 152 3.76 -0.16 4.99
CA VAL A 152 3.81 -1.28 5.92
C VAL A 152 3.63 -2.59 5.15
N GLU A 153 4.42 -3.59 5.52
CA GLU A 153 4.28 -4.97 5.05
C GLU A 153 4.00 -5.90 6.23
N GLY A 154 3.33 -7.02 5.96
CA GLY A 154 3.20 -8.08 6.93
C GLY A 154 4.56 -8.68 7.24
N ALA A 155 4.80 -9.06 8.49
CA ALA A 155 5.93 -9.87 8.89
C ALA A 155 5.47 -11.31 9.19
N GLY A 156 6.40 -12.26 9.10
CA GLY A 156 6.13 -13.70 9.21
C GLY A 156 5.78 -14.18 10.61
N GLY A 157 4.88 -13.47 11.29
CA GLY A 157 4.43 -13.85 12.62
C GLY A 157 3.36 -14.94 12.61
N PRO A 158 3.25 -15.75 13.68
CA PRO A 158 2.31 -16.85 13.75
C PRO A 158 0.84 -16.42 13.71
N ALA A 159 0.54 -15.17 14.09
CA ALA A 159 -0.82 -14.65 14.11
C ALA A 159 -1.34 -14.22 12.73
N ASN A 160 -0.48 -13.84 11.81
CA ASN A 160 -0.90 -13.24 10.54
C ASN A 160 -0.18 -13.78 9.30
N GLU A 161 0.90 -14.55 9.41
CA GLU A 161 1.60 -15.18 8.27
C GLU A 161 1.79 -14.22 7.08
N ASN A 162 2.33 -13.05 7.33
CA ASN A 162 2.51 -11.92 6.38
C ASN A 162 1.22 -11.22 5.92
N ARG A 163 0.03 -11.65 6.33
CA ARG A 163 -1.24 -11.05 5.91
C ARG A 163 -1.61 -9.88 6.79
N LEU A 164 -2.26 -8.86 6.22
CA LEU A 164 -2.75 -7.70 6.96
C LEU A 164 -4.15 -7.31 6.49
N CYS A 165 -4.92 -6.72 7.40
CA CYS A 165 -6.12 -5.98 7.04
C CYS A 165 -5.76 -4.51 6.71
N VAL A 166 -6.75 -3.74 6.25
CA VAL A 166 -6.61 -2.32 5.93
C VAL A 166 -5.95 -1.50 7.04
N LYS A 167 -6.29 -1.75 8.31
CA LYS A 167 -5.75 -0.99 9.46
C LYS A 167 -4.26 -1.22 9.64
N GLY A 168 -3.81 -2.47 9.64
CA GLY A 168 -2.39 -2.81 9.80
C GLY A 168 -1.56 -2.33 8.61
N ARG A 169 -2.12 -2.38 7.40
CA ARG A 169 -1.40 -2.03 6.18
C ARG A 169 -1.32 -0.53 5.94
N PHE A 170 -2.39 0.21 6.16
CA PHE A 170 -2.50 1.62 5.76
C PHE A 170 -2.81 2.59 6.90
N GLY A 171 -3.17 2.08 8.08
CA GLY A 171 -3.60 2.91 9.20
C GLY A 171 -2.46 3.52 10.04
N PHE A 172 -1.33 3.87 9.46
CA PHE A 172 -0.16 4.41 10.17
C PHE A 172 -0.09 5.94 10.19
N ASP A 173 -0.98 6.64 9.52
CA ASP A 173 -0.96 8.12 9.40
C ASP A 173 -1.05 8.84 10.73
N TYR A 174 -1.71 8.23 11.73
CA TYR A 174 -1.84 8.82 13.06
C TYR A 174 -0.48 9.07 13.75
N VAL A 175 0.58 8.35 13.35
CA VAL A 175 1.92 8.48 13.98
C VAL A 175 2.48 9.89 13.79
N THR A 176 2.24 10.48 12.62
CA THR A 176 2.72 11.81 12.24
C THR A 176 1.62 12.86 12.20
N SER A 177 0.40 12.53 12.66
CA SER A 177 -0.70 13.47 12.68
C SER A 177 -0.39 14.67 13.58
N PRO A 178 -0.57 15.91 13.10
CA PRO A 178 -0.39 17.11 13.92
C PRO A 178 -1.40 17.20 15.07
N GLU A 179 -2.52 16.49 14.98
CA GLU A 179 -3.54 16.43 16.03
C GLU A 179 -3.24 15.36 17.09
N ARG A 180 -2.16 14.60 16.95
CA ARG A 180 -1.79 13.57 17.91
C ARG A 180 -1.36 14.19 19.23
N LEU A 181 -1.99 13.73 20.31
CA LEU A 181 -1.57 14.10 21.65
C LEU A 181 -0.24 13.40 22.01
N THR A 182 0.82 14.18 22.18
CA THR A 182 2.17 13.69 22.48
C THR A 182 2.54 13.84 23.93
N LYS A 183 1.68 14.50 24.73
CA LYS A 183 1.88 14.73 26.18
C LYS A 183 0.60 14.35 26.94
N PRO A 184 0.71 13.82 28.16
CA PRO A 184 -0.44 13.66 29.03
C PRO A 184 -1.13 15.00 29.28
N LEU A 185 -2.46 15.01 29.19
CA LEU A 185 -3.26 16.20 29.46
C LEU A 185 -4.05 15.99 30.75
N ILE A 186 -4.00 16.98 31.62
CA ILE A 186 -4.77 17.02 32.89
C ILE A 186 -5.80 18.13 32.78
N ARG A 187 -7.04 17.81 33.13
CA ARG A 187 -8.11 18.81 33.16
C ARG A 187 -7.83 19.89 34.19
N LYS A 188 -7.99 21.13 33.79
CA LYS A 188 -7.92 22.26 34.72
C LYS A 188 -9.01 22.18 35.81
N PRO A 189 -8.71 22.52 37.03
CA PRO A 189 -9.72 22.58 38.10
C PRO A 189 -10.92 23.44 37.69
N GLY A 190 -12.12 23.02 38.08
CA GLY A 190 -13.36 23.75 37.79
C GLY A 190 -13.92 23.62 36.36
N LYS A 191 -13.24 22.89 35.46
CA LYS A 191 -13.79 22.63 34.11
C LYS A 191 -14.68 21.37 34.11
N PRO A 192 -15.93 21.47 33.61
CA PRO A 192 -16.83 20.32 33.56
C PRO A 192 -16.34 19.24 32.59
N LYS A 193 -16.75 18.00 32.81
CA LYS A 193 -16.64 16.96 31.79
C LYS A 193 -17.66 17.25 30.70
N GLY A 194 -17.14 17.58 29.50
CA GLY A 194 -17.98 17.74 28.31
C GLY A 194 -17.87 16.51 27.41
N ILE A 195 -19.00 16.11 26.80
CA ILE A 195 -19.05 15.06 25.80
C ILE A 195 -18.48 15.54 24.47
N ASN A 196 -18.51 16.85 24.21
CA ASN A 196 -18.03 17.51 23.00
C ASN A 196 -16.74 18.28 23.24
N MET A 197 -15.67 17.58 23.59
CA MET A 197 -14.34 18.20 23.60
C MET A 197 -13.81 18.21 22.17
N ASP A 198 -13.73 19.39 21.56
CA ASP A 198 -12.95 19.57 20.33
C ASP A 198 -11.48 19.37 20.67
N PRO A 199 -10.83 18.30 20.17
CA PRO A 199 -9.44 18.01 20.48
C PRO A 199 -8.47 19.11 19.99
N ARG A 200 -8.94 19.99 19.10
CA ARG A 200 -8.17 21.10 18.55
C ARG A 200 -8.20 22.36 19.43
N LYS A 201 -9.11 22.42 20.39
CA LYS A 201 -9.14 23.54 21.34
C LYS A 201 -8.28 23.22 22.56
N PRO A 202 -7.24 24.03 22.83
CA PRO A 202 -6.41 23.82 24.02
C PRO A 202 -7.27 23.88 25.30
N LEU A 203 -7.11 22.87 26.13
CA LEU A 203 -7.75 22.79 27.45
C LEU A 203 -7.17 23.83 28.42
#